data_a4bff8e0e8337c8994f4ceb51473d46e
#
_entry.id   a4bff8e0e8337c8994f4ceb51473d46e
#
_cell.length_a   1.000
_cell.length_b   1.000
_cell.length_c   1.000
_cell.angle_alpha   90.00
_cell.angle_beta   90.00
_cell.angle_gamma   90.00
#
_symmetry.space_group_name_H-M   'P 1'
#
loop_
_entity.id
_entity.type
_entity.pdbx_description
1 polymer ?
#
loop_
_entity_poly.entity_id
_entity_poly.type
_entity_poly.pdbx_seq_one_letter_code
_entity_poly.pdbx_strand_id
1 'polypeptide(L)'
;MLNGEIEAKQLSIQSIEADLVLLKQEYADMLFQAYKHRSSYDKLMYMFAAENFNQAWKRLAYYDQYAAYRKRQADLIVETQQTLELELQLLEDARTEKQALLGTEKNEKEALLADQNQQQKVVRNLQSKEAQIKKDIKKKQAEYNQLQAAIQRIIEDEIRRERELAKKNGTNFFTNRPEYKTQSKNFAGNKGKLPWPVEKGDISTGFGRQKFKEVAGVEINNNGVEISTLRGSFARAVFKGKVSGVVVIPGMGKAVIVRHGSYLTVYSKLQETMVQTGDEVKEGQKIGTIATDDASGVAELHFEIRNEQTPLDPSKWLHSGK
;
A
#
# COMPACT_ATOMS: atom_id res chain seq x y z
N MET A 1 38.33 51.05 -15.26
CA MET A 1 37.36 51.37 -14.22
C MET A 1 36.00 50.69 -14.48
N LEU A 2 35.38 50.84 -15.62
CA LEU A 2 34.08 50.23 -15.88
C LEU A 2 34.04 48.69 -15.86
N ASN A 3 35.12 48.04 -16.33
CA ASN A 3 35.19 46.58 -16.32
C ASN A 3 35.26 45.99 -14.89
N GLY A 4 35.93 46.69 -13.96
CA GLY A 4 36.03 46.24 -12.55
C GLY A 4 34.69 46.34 -11.80
N GLU A 5 33.89 47.36 -12.10
CA GLU A 5 32.55 47.52 -11.48
C GLU A 5 31.56 46.52 -12.05
N ILE A 6 31.62 46.22 -13.34
CA ILE A 6 30.78 45.19 -13.98
C ILE A 6 31.08 43.81 -13.44
N GLU A 7 32.36 43.48 -13.31
CA GLU A 7 32.79 42.18 -12.76
C GLU A 7 32.40 42.05 -11.27
N ALA A 8 32.54 43.13 -10.49
CA ALA A 8 32.08 43.17 -9.10
C ALA A 8 30.55 42.97 -8.96
N LYS A 9 29.80 43.66 -9.82
CA LYS A 9 28.32 43.44 -9.89
C LYS A 9 27.96 42.00 -10.34
N GLN A 10 28.70 41.43 -11.28
CA GLN A 10 28.47 40.04 -11.73
C GLN A 10 28.78 39.02 -10.60
N LEU A 11 29.83 39.22 -9.84
CA LEU A 11 30.12 38.36 -8.67
C LEU A 11 29.03 38.46 -7.60
N SER A 12 28.56 39.68 -7.32
CA SER A 12 27.45 39.92 -6.39
C SER A 12 26.17 39.21 -6.88
N ILE A 13 25.83 39.35 -8.15
CA ILE A 13 24.69 38.68 -8.79
C ILE A 13 24.85 37.14 -8.71
N GLN A 14 26.06 36.61 -8.97
CA GLN A 14 26.30 35.14 -8.92
C GLN A 14 26.18 34.55 -7.50
N SER A 15 26.65 35.29 -6.48
CA SER A 15 26.44 34.87 -5.07
C SER A 15 24.94 34.84 -4.72
N ILE A 16 24.19 35.86 -5.18
CA ILE A 16 22.75 35.97 -4.98
C ILE A 16 22.00 34.88 -5.76
N GLU A 17 22.47 34.55 -6.98
CA GLU A 17 21.89 33.44 -7.76
C GLU A 17 22.14 32.09 -7.10
N ALA A 18 23.33 31.86 -6.49
CA ALA A 18 23.62 30.64 -5.75
C ALA A 18 22.74 30.52 -4.50
N ASP A 19 22.56 31.62 -3.75
CA ASP A 19 21.65 31.67 -2.61
C ASP A 19 20.19 31.57 -3.05
N LEU A 20 19.84 32.17 -4.20
CA LEU A 20 18.53 32.03 -4.80
C LEU A 20 18.28 30.58 -5.27
N VAL A 21 19.31 29.88 -5.72
CA VAL A 21 19.22 28.45 -6.06
C VAL A 21 19.04 27.62 -4.79
N LEU A 22 19.75 27.91 -3.72
CA LEU A 22 19.56 27.26 -2.42
C LEU A 22 18.17 27.52 -1.86
N LEU A 23 17.73 28.76 -1.87
CA LEU A 23 16.38 29.15 -1.47
C LEU A 23 15.32 28.55 -2.40
N LYS A 24 15.58 28.48 -3.71
CA LYS A 24 14.72 27.77 -4.67
C LYS A 24 14.76 26.26 -4.47
N GLN A 25 15.89 25.68 -4.06
CA GLN A 25 16.02 24.26 -3.76
C GLN A 25 15.25 23.91 -2.47
N GLU A 26 15.41 24.69 -1.42
CA GLU A 26 14.57 24.60 -0.22
C GLU A 26 13.07 24.83 -0.53
N TYR A 27 12.77 25.72 -1.46
CA TYR A 27 11.42 25.97 -1.95
C TYR A 27 10.89 24.81 -2.80
N ALA A 28 11.73 24.21 -3.65
CA ALA A 28 11.40 23.03 -4.44
C ALA A 28 11.19 21.80 -3.52
N ASP A 29 12.02 21.62 -2.49
CA ASP A 29 11.85 20.56 -1.50
C ASP A 29 10.56 20.75 -0.69
N MET A 30 10.21 21.98 -0.36
CA MET A 30 8.92 22.30 0.27
C MET A 30 7.74 22.08 -0.70
N LEU A 31 7.89 22.40 -1.99
CA LEU A 31 6.90 22.08 -3.00
C LEU A 31 6.77 20.58 -3.21
N PHE A 32 7.88 19.84 -3.14
CA PHE A 32 7.89 18.37 -3.22
C PHE A 32 7.15 17.73 -2.03
N GLN A 33 7.37 18.24 -0.81
CA GLN A 33 6.60 17.81 0.36
C GLN A 33 5.11 18.19 0.23
N ALA A 34 4.81 19.39 -0.26
CA ALA A 34 3.44 19.82 -0.54
C ALA A 34 2.78 19.04 -1.70
N TYR A 35 3.58 18.59 -2.67
CA TYR A 35 3.12 17.74 -3.76
C TYR A 35 2.79 16.32 -3.29
N LYS A 36 3.54 15.77 -2.34
CA LYS A 36 3.22 14.50 -1.67
C LYS A 36 1.84 14.50 -1.00
N HIS A 37 1.38 15.67 -0.57
CA HIS A 37 0.11 15.90 0.12
C HIS A 37 -0.87 16.76 -0.71
N ARG A 38 -0.80 16.70 -2.06
CA ARG A 38 -1.50 17.62 -2.97
C ARG A 38 -2.96 17.30 -3.25
N SER A 39 -3.53 16.29 -2.63
CA SER A 39 -4.97 16.08 -2.77
C SER A 39 -5.69 17.35 -2.29
N SER A 40 -6.52 17.93 -3.16
CA SER A 40 -7.42 19.02 -2.75
C SER A 40 -8.27 18.58 -1.54
N TYR A 41 -8.47 17.30 -1.42
CA TYR A 41 -9.09 16.62 -0.29
C TYR A 41 -8.23 16.73 0.99
N ASP A 42 -6.91 16.59 0.90
CA ASP A 42 -6.04 16.64 2.09
C ASP A 42 -5.98 18.04 2.68
N LYS A 43 -5.98 19.08 1.85
CA LYS A 43 -6.07 20.48 2.32
C LYS A 43 -7.43 20.78 2.98
N LEU A 44 -8.49 20.30 2.39
CA LEU A 44 -9.84 20.41 2.96
C LEU A 44 -9.96 19.53 4.21
N MET A 45 -9.46 18.28 4.18
CA MET A 45 -9.43 17.43 5.37
C MET A 45 -8.58 18.01 6.49
N TYR A 46 -7.43 18.64 6.19
CA TYR A 46 -6.62 19.29 7.22
C TYR A 46 -7.33 20.49 7.86
N MET A 47 -8.15 21.22 7.09
CA MET A 47 -9.00 22.29 7.63
C MET A 47 -10.24 21.73 8.37
N PHE A 48 -10.88 20.70 7.80
CA PHE A 48 -12.08 20.08 8.38
C PHE A 48 -11.77 19.09 9.53
N ALA A 49 -10.54 18.60 9.64
CA ALA A 49 -10.04 17.84 10.81
C ALA A 49 -9.72 18.76 12.02
N ALA A 50 -10.00 20.06 11.95
CA ALA A 50 -9.96 20.93 13.10
C ALA A 50 -11.20 20.68 13.97
N GLU A 51 -10.99 20.38 15.24
CA GLU A 51 -12.07 20.13 16.21
C GLU A 51 -12.97 21.36 16.43
N ASN A 52 -12.48 22.57 16.10
CA ASN A 52 -13.24 23.80 16.21
C ASN A 52 -12.69 24.88 15.25
N PHE A 53 -13.53 25.92 15.01
CA PHE A 53 -13.20 27.05 14.15
C PHE A 53 -11.92 27.78 14.57
N ASN A 54 -11.61 27.84 15.86
CA ASN A 54 -10.42 28.50 16.38
C ASN A 54 -9.14 27.74 15.98
N GLN A 55 -9.20 26.42 15.91
CA GLN A 55 -8.09 25.58 15.45
C GLN A 55 -7.88 25.70 13.92
N ALA A 56 -8.94 25.78 13.14
CA ALA A 56 -8.88 26.05 11.70
C ALA A 56 -8.26 27.44 11.42
N TRP A 57 -8.67 28.45 12.20
CA TRP A 57 -8.11 29.81 12.12
C TRP A 57 -6.63 29.85 12.48
N LYS A 58 -6.21 29.15 13.53
CA LYS A 58 -4.78 29.03 13.89
C LYS A 58 -3.96 28.35 12.79
N ARG A 59 -4.51 27.36 12.09
CA ARG A 59 -3.86 26.69 10.96
C ARG A 59 -3.72 27.62 9.75
N LEU A 60 -4.72 28.47 9.50
CA LEU A 60 -4.66 29.50 8.46
C LEU A 60 -3.65 30.60 8.82
N ALA A 61 -3.68 31.08 10.07
CA ALA A 61 -2.70 32.06 10.57
C ALA A 61 -1.27 31.54 10.51
N TYR A 62 -1.05 30.23 10.70
CA TYR A 62 0.25 29.60 10.52
C TYR A 62 0.72 29.63 9.05
N TYR A 63 -0.20 29.53 8.10
CA TYR A 63 0.09 29.66 6.68
C TYR A 63 0.53 31.09 6.31
N ASP A 64 -0.14 32.10 6.87
CA ASP A 64 0.20 33.52 6.67
C ASP A 64 1.53 33.87 7.34
N GLN A 65 1.79 33.32 8.53
CA GLN A 65 3.06 33.48 9.26
C GLN A 65 4.24 32.86 8.48
N TYR A 66 4.02 31.74 7.81
CA TYR A 66 5.02 31.09 6.96
C TYR A 66 5.28 31.88 5.67
N ALA A 67 4.26 32.50 5.07
CA ALA A 67 4.42 33.41 3.93
C ALA A 67 5.18 34.69 4.32
N ALA A 68 4.88 35.25 5.50
CA ALA A 68 5.60 36.40 6.05
C ALA A 68 7.06 36.06 6.40
N TYR A 69 7.37 34.85 6.88
CA TYR A 69 8.72 34.38 7.09
C TYR A 69 9.54 34.36 5.80
N ARG A 70 8.93 33.91 4.70
CA ARG A 70 9.57 33.92 3.37
C ARG A 70 9.84 35.32 2.84
N LYS A 71 8.92 36.26 3.07
CA LYS A 71 9.15 37.65 2.70
C LYS A 71 10.36 38.21 3.43
N ARG A 72 10.50 37.92 4.73
CA ARG A 72 11.67 38.30 5.53
C ARG A 72 12.98 37.66 5.03
N GLN A 73 12.96 36.43 4.53
CA GLN A 73 14.15 35.79 3.91
C GLN A 73 14.55 36.51 2.60
N ALA A 74 13.57 36.93 1.78
CA ALA A 74 13.83 37.72 0.61
C ALA A 74 14.38 39.12 0.94
N ASP A 75 13.83 39.78 1.99
CA ASP A 75 14.30 41.06 2.48
C ASP A 75 15.73 40.96 3.05
N LEU A 76 16.08 39.84 3.73
CA LEU A 76 17.44 39.55 4.23
C LEU A 76 18.46 39.39 3.08
N ILE A 77 18.05 38.82 1.95
CA ILE A 77 18.89 38.69 0.75
C ILE A 77 19.19 40.08 0.17
N VAL A 78 18.19 40.97 0.13
CA VAL A 78 18.38 42.36 -0.35
C VAL A 78 19.33 43.12 0.56
N GLU A 79 19.23 42.95 1.88
CA GLU A 79 20.13 43.58 2.88
C GLU A 79 21.56 43.04 2.75
N THR A 80 21.74 41.75 2.52
CA THR A 80 23.03 41.10 2.23
C THR A 80 23.67 41.65 0.96
N GLN A 81 22.82 41.93 -0.06
CA GLN A 81 23.25 42.52 -1.34
C GLN A 81 23.82 43.95 -1.17
N GLN A 82 23.16 44.78 -0.32
CA GLN A 82 23.63 46.11 -0.02
C GLN A 82 24.95 46.12 0.76
N THR A 83 25.09 45.16 1.69
CA THR A 83 26.34 45.01 2.47
C THR A 83 27.49 44.55 1.57
N LEU A 84 27.26 43.67 0.62
CA LEU A 84 28.25 43.21 -0.35
C LEU A 84 28.73 44.34 -1.32
N GLU A 85 27.80 45.24 -1.70
CA GLU A 85 28.12 46.38 -2.54
C GLU A 85 29.07 47.39 -1.84
N LEU A 86 28.98 47.50 -0.51
CA LEU A 86 29.95 48.27 0.30
C LEU A 86 31.32 47.58 0.45
N GLU A 87 31.34 46.25 0.59
CA GLU A 87 32.62 45.52 0.67
C GLU A 87 33.38 45.44 -0.68
N LEU A 88 32.66 45.55 -1.81
CA LEU A 88 33.29 45.57 -3.14
C LEU A 88 34.16 46.81 -3.40
N GLN A 89 33.96 47.90 -2.69
CA GLN A 89 34.87 49.07 -2.75
C GLN A 89 36.25 48.80 -2.11
N LEU A 90 36.39 47.75 -1.28
CA LEU A 90 37.62 47.35 -0.62
C LEU A 90 38.42 46.28 -1.40
N LEU A 91 37.86 45.81 -2.54
CA LEU A 91 38.38 44.63 -3.23
C LEU A 91 39.27 44.94 -4.48
N GLU A 92 39.73 46.17 -4.65
CA GLU A 92 40.63 46.54 -5.78
C GLU A 92 41.98 45.82 -5.77
N ASP A 93 42.43 45.32 -4.60
CA ASP A 93 43.71 44.62 -4.42
C ASP A 93 43.62 43.07 -4.69
N ALA A 94 42.41 42.55 -4.89
CA ALA A 94 42.22 41.08 -5.02
C ALA A 94 42.18 40.56 -6.49
N ARG A 95 42.80 41.23 -7.45
CA ARG A 95 42.77 40.86 -8.90
C ARG A 95 43.34 39.51 -9.23
N THR A 96 44.30 39.04 -8.47
CA THR A 96 44.95 37.72 -8.69
C THR A 96 44.13 36.52 -8.13
N GLU A 97 43.40 36.73 -7.05
CA GLU A 97 42.48 35.69 -6.52
C GLU A 97 41.26 35.47 -7.42
N LYS A 98 40.88 36.49 -8.17
CA LYS A 98 39.67 36.50 -9.03
C LYS A 98 39.74 35.47 -10.19
N GLN A 99 40.92 35.21 -10.72
CA GLN A 99 41.12 34.28 -11.84
C GLN A 99 41.03 32.81 -11.36
N ALA A 100 41.48 32.53 -10.12
CA ALA A 100 41.29 31.22 -9.49
C ALA A 100 39.84 30.95 -9.15
N LEU A 101 39.10 32.00 -8.66
CA LEU A 101 37.66 31.90 -8.35
C LEU A 101 36.81 31.63 -9.61
N LEU A 102 37.11 32.22 -10.77
CA LEU A 102 36.44 31.94 -12.03
C LEU A 102 36.58 30.48 -12.49
N GLY A 103 37.79 29.87 -12.24
CA GLY A 103 38.00 28.45 -12.47
C GLY A 103 37.15 27.55 -11.56
N THR A 104 37.10 27.91 -10.29
CA THR A 104 36.28 27.17 -9.27
C THR A 104 34.80 27.26 -9.59
N GLU A 105 34.32 28.48 -9.93
CA GLU A 105 32.92 28.73 -10.29
C GLU A 105 32.47 27.91 -11.52
N LYS A 106 33.32 27.82 -12.54
CA LYS A 106 33.06 27.00 -13.73
C LYS A 106 32.89 25.52 -13.36
N ASN A 107 33.78 25.00 -12.52
CA ASN A 107 33.74 23.62 -12.07
C ASN A 107 32.51 23.33 -11.20
N GLU A 108 32.13 24.25 -10.31
CA GLU A 108 30.94 24.12 -9.48
C GLU A 108 29.64 24.16 -10.30
N LYS A 109 29.59 25.01 -11.32
CA LYS A 109 28.45 25.08 -12.25
C LYS A 109 28.29 23.80 -13.07
N GLU A 110 29.37 23.20 -13.55
CA GLU A 110 29.32 21.92 -14.25
C GLU A 110 28.86 20.79 -13.32
N ALA A 111 29.31 20.77 -12.06
CA ALA A 111 28.86 19.83 -11.04
C ALA A 111 27.39 20.00 -10.72
N LEU A 112 26.93 21.25 -10.58
CA LEU A 112 25.51 21.55 -10.29
C LEU A 112 24.58 21.12 -11.44
N LEU A 113 25.00 21.33 -12.69
CA LEU A 113 24.26 20.87 -13.87
C LEU A 113 24.23 19.33 -13.95
N ALA A 114 25.33 18.66 -13.58
CA ALA A 114 25.39 17.21 -13.48
C ALA A 114 24.42 16.69 -12.40
N ASP A 115 24.41 17.32 -11.22
CA ASP A 115 23.51 16.98 -10.11
C ASP A 115 22.03 17.22 -10.47
N GLN A 116 21.71 18.33 -11.11
CA GLN A 116 20.35 18.62 -11.57
C GLN A 116 19.86 17.58 -12.58
N ASN A 117 20.70 17.19 -13.53
CA ASN A 117 20.40 16.13 -14.47
C ASN A 117 20.23 14.76 -13.79
N GLN A 118 21.07 14.49 -12.78
CA GLN A 118 20.96 13.30 -11.96
C GLN A 118 19.63 13.26 -11.18
N GLN A 119 19.28 14.36 -10.52
CA GLN A 119 18.02 14.49 -9.80
C GLN A 119 16.82 14.32 -10.73
N GLN A 120 16.82 14.92 -11.91
CA GLN A 120 15.75 14.72 -12.89
C GLN A 120 15.60 13.26 -13.33
N LYS A 121 16.72 12.54 -13.53
CA LYS A 121 16.68 11.11 -13.84
C LYS A 121 16.07 10.29 -12.70
N VAL A 122 16.45 10.60 -11.45
CA VAL A 122 15.90 9.94 -10.26
C VAL A 122 14.41 10.21 -10.13
N VAL A 123 13.96 11.46 -10.28
CA VAL A 123 12.54 11.85 -10.22
C VAL A 123 11.72 11.10 -11.29
N ARG A 124 12.19 11.06 -12.54
CA ARG A 124 11.50 10.33 -13.62
C ARG A 124 11.43 8.82 -13.33
N ASN A 125 12.49 8.26 -12.77
CA ASN A 125 12.54 6.84 -12.41
C ASN A 125 11.55 6.53 -11.25
N LEU A 126 11.47 7.41 -10.25
CA LEU A 126 10.52 7.30 -9.15
C LEU A 126 9.06 7.45 -9.63
N GLN A 127 8.78 8.40 -10.50
CA GLN A 127 7.46 8.58 -11.10
C GLN A 127 7.02 7.35 -11.92
N SER A 128 7.95 6.77 -12.69
CA SER A 128 7.69 5.55 -13.45
C SER A 128 7.38 4.36 -12.52
N LYS A 129 8.16 4.18 -11.45
CA LYS A 129 7.92 3.15 -10.45
C LYS A 129 6.60 3.35 -9.71
N GLU A 130 6.28 4.58 -9.34
CA GLU A 130 5.00 4.92 -8.70
C GLU A 130 3.81 4.56 -9.61
N ALA A 131 3.89 4.90 -10.89
CA ALA A 131 2.85 4.56 -11.87
C ALA A 131 2.69 3.05 -12.03
N GLN A 132 3.81 2.30 -12.07
CA GLN A 132 3.78 0.84 -12.16
C GLN A 132 3.14 0.22 -10.90
N ILE A 133 3.56 0.64 -9.71
CA ILE A 133 2.99 0.14 -8.45
C ILE A 133 1.48 0.43 -8.36
N LYS A 134 1.04 1.64 -8.75
CA LYS A 134 -0.40 1.98 -8.79
C LYS A 134 -1.18 1.06 -9.74
N LYS A 135 -0.59 0.72 -10.88
CA LYS A 135 -1.19 -0.22 -11.85
C LYS A 135 -1.30 -1.63 -11.26
N ASP A 136 -0.25 -2.11 -10.59
CA ASP A 136 -0.21 -3.44 -9.99
C ASP A 136 -1.20 -3.56 -8.83
N ILE A 137 -1.33 -2.52 -8.00
CA ILE A 137 -2.33 -2.44 -6.93
C ILE A 137 -3.74 -2.51 -7.52
N LYS A 138 -4.02 -1.73 -8.57
CA LYS A 138 -5.33 -1.74 -9.22
C LYS A 138 -5.66 -3.12 -9.81
N LYS A 139 -4.67 -3.79 -10.39
CA LYS A 139 -4.81 -5.17 -10.90
C LYS A 139 -5.12 -6.14 -9.76
N LYS A 140 -4.34 -6.14 -8.70
CA LYS A 140 -4.57 -7.00 -7.52
C LYS A 140 -5.93 -6.77 -6.88
N GLN A 141 -6.37 -5.51 -6.79
CA GLN A 141 -7.71 -5.18 -6.27
C GLN A 141 -8.83 -5.74 -7.16
N ALA A 142 -8.67 -5.69 -8.47
CA ALA A 142 -9.63 -6.26 -9.41
C ALA A 142 -9.70 -7.80 -9.28
N GLU A 143 -8.56 -8.47 -9.19
CA GLU A 143 -8.45 -9.91 -8.97
C GLU A 143 -9.13 -10.33 -7.65
N TYR A 144 -8.86 -9.57 -6.58
CA TYR A 144 -9.50 -9.80 -5.29
C TYR A 144 -11.03 -9.64 -5.33
N ASN A 145 -11.52 -8.60 -6.01
CA ASN A 145 -12.96 -8.39 -6.19
C ASN A 145 -13.61 -9.54 -6.99
N GLN A 146 -12.91 -10.07 -8.01
CA GLN A 146 -13.37 -11.24 -8.76
C GLN A 146 -13.45 -12.50 -7.88
N LEU A 147 -12.46 -12.73 -7.01
CA LEU A 147 -12.49 -13.82 -6.04
C LEU A 147 -13.72 -13.70 -5.12
N GLN A 148 -13.95 -12.52 -4.54
CA GLN A 148 -15.08 -12.32 -3.66
C GLN A 148 -16.42 -12.53 -4.36
N ALA A 149 -16.56 -12.03 -5.58
CA ALA A 149 -17.75 -12.26 -6.40
C ALA A 149 -17.97 -13.74 -6.73
N ALA A 150 -16.91 -14.49 -7.00
CA ALA A 150 -16.98 -15.91 -7.28
C ALA A 150 -17.40 -16.72 -6.03
N ILE A 151 -16.82 -16.41 -4.87
CA ILE A 151 -17.20 -17.00 -3.59
C ILE A 151 -18.70 -16.76 -3.30
N GLN A 152 -19.12 -15.51 -3.46
CA GLN A 152 -20.51 -15.13 -3.22
C GLN A 152 -21.47 -15.91 -4.13
N ARG A 153 -21.18 -16.02 -5.42
CA ARG A 153 -21.98 -16.79 -6.38
C ARG A 153 -22.13 -18.27 -5.97
N ILE A 154 -21.04 -18.90 -5.53
CA ILE A 154 -21.09 -20.32 -5.11
C ILE A 154 -21.98 -20.48 -3.90
N ILE A 155 -21.88 -19.59 -2.92
CA ILE A 155 -22.72 -19.62 -1.71
C ILE A 155 -24.20 -19.47 -2.10
N GLU A 156 -24.50 -18.52 -2.96
CA GLU A 156 -25.88 -18.28 -3.45
C GLU A 156 -26.42 -19.46 -4.26
N ASP A 157 -25.63 -20.03 -5.14
CA ASP A 157 -26.01 -21.19 -5.96
C ASP A 157 -26.23 -22.44 -5.10
N GLU A 158 -25.40 -22.65 -4.08
CA GLU A 158 -25.60 -23.76 -3.14
C GLU A 158 -26.90 -23.58 -2.34
N ILE A 159 -27.15 -22.39 -1.80
CA ILE A 159 -28.38 -22.08 -1.08
C ILE A 159 -29.59 -22.27 -2.00
N ARG A 160 -29.51 -21.86 -3.25
CA ARG A 160 -30.59 -22.01 -4.23
C ARG A 160 -30.87 -23.49 -4.52
N ARG A 161 -29.82 -24.27 -4.83
CA ARG A 161 -29.96 -25.72 -5.10
C ARG A 161 -30.58 -26.47 -3.92
N GLU A 162 -30.14 -26.20 -2.72
CA GLU A 162 -30.66 -26.83 -1.51
C GLU A 162 -32.12 -26.43 -1.22
N ARG A 163 -32.53 -25.18 -1.52
CA ARG A 163 -33.93 -24.74 -1.44
C ARG A 163 -34.81 -25.47 -2.43
N GLU A 164 -34.35 -25.66 -3.64
CA GLU A 164 -35.07 -26.40 -4.69
C GLU A 164 -35.21 -27.89 -4.33
N LEU A 165 -34.14 -28.51 -3.83
CA LEU A 165 -34.18 -29.90 -3.38
C LEU A 165 -35.11 -30.07 -2.17
N ALA A 166 -35.10 -29.17 -1.21
CA ALA A 166 -36.00 -29.19 -0.07
C ALA A 166 -37.48 -29.07 -0.48
N LYS A 167 -37.77 -28.21 -1.49
CA LYS A 167 -39.11 -28.07 -2.04
C LYS A 167 -39.58 -29.34 -2.78
N LYS A 168 -38.68 -29.95 -3.60
CA LYS A 168 -39.03 -31.17 -4.35
C LYS A 168 -39.22 -32.38 -3.48
N ASN A 169 -38.46 -32.51 -2.41
CA ASN A 169 -38.48 -33.68 -1.53
C ASN A 169 -39.42 -33.52 -0.29
N GLY A 170 -40.10 -32.38 -0.13
CA GLY A 170 -40.90 -32.08 1.05
C GLY A 170 -40.10 -32.07 2.35
N THR A 171 -38.79 -31.86 2.28
CA THR A 171 -37.84 -31.90 3.40
C THR A 171 -37.55 -30.49 3.92
N ASN A 172 -37.11 -30.42 5.17
CA ASN A 172 -36.65 -29.14 5.74
C ASN A 172 -35.40 -28.62 4.99
N PHE A 173 -35.37 -27.31 4.80
CA PHE A 173 -34.17 -26.64 4.30
C PHE A 173 -32.93 -27.07 5.11
N PHE A 174 -31.78 -27.25 4.44
CA PHE A 174 -30.62 -27.90 5.06
C PHE A 174 -30.16 -27.22 6.35
N THR A 175 -30.35 -25.90 6.53
CA THR A 175 -30.03 -25.16 7.76
C THR A 175 -30.84 -25.62 8.98
N ASN A 176 -32.00 -26.25 8.76
CA ASN A 176 -32.87 -26.78 9.82
C ASN A 176 -32.61 -28.24 10.17
N ARG A 177 -31.75 -28.94 9.40
CA ARG A 177 -31.35 -30.33 9.65
C ARG A 177 -30.54 -30.44 10.95
N PRO A 178 -30.79 -31.40 11.83
CA PRO A 178 -30.02 -31.57 13.07
C PRO A 178 -28.51 -31.71 12.85
N GLU A 179 -28.11 -32.43 11.79
CA GLU A 179 -26.74 -32.65 11.40
C GLU A 179 -26.02 -31.33 11.08
N TYR A 180 -26.67 -30.44 10.33
CA TYR A 180 -26.16 -29.12 10.00
C TYR A 180 -25.93 -28.26 11.24
N LYS A 181 -26.90 -28.22 12.14
CA LYS A 181 -26.79 -27.49 13.42
C LYS A 181 -25.70 -28.06 14.31
N THR A 182 -25.58 -29.38 14.37
CA THR A 182 -24.52 -30.06 15.12
C THR A 182 -23.14 -29.76 14.55
N GLN A 183 -23.00 -29.78 13.22
CA GLN A 183 -21.73 -29.46 12.56
C GLN A 183 -21.33 -27.99 12.78
N SER A 184 -22.30 -27.06 12.68
CA SER A 184 -22.10 -25.64 12.99
C SER A 184 -21.62 -25.44 14.43
N LYS A 185 -22.27 -26.08 15.39
CA LYS A 185 -21.91 -26.01 16.81
C LYS A 185 -20.50 -26.57 17.07
N ASN A 186 -20.18 -27.70 16.43
CA ASN A 186 -18.87 -28.33 16.55
C ASN A 186 -17.76 -27.43 15.97
N PHE A 187 -17.98 -26.85 14.80
CA PHE A 187 -17.03 -25.92 14.21
C PHE A 187 -16.80 -24.70 15.12
N ALA A 188 -17.90 -24.08 15.58
CA ALA A 188 -17.84 -22.92 16.49
C ALA A 188 -17.10 -23.23 17.80
N GLY A 189 -17.29 -24.42 18.35
CA GLY A 189 -16.62 -24.89 19.57
C GLY A 189 -15.10 -25.09 19.43
N ASN A 190 -14.59 -25.13 18.20
CA ASN A 190 -13.15 -25.24 17.89
C ASN A 190 -12.50 -23.88 17.60
N LYS A 191 -13.15 -22.77 17.90
CA LYS A 191 -12.55 -21.45 17.77
C LYS A 191 -11.27 -21.35 18.60
N GLY A 192 -10.15 -20.92 17.96
CA GLY A 192 -8.82 -20.85 18.57
C GLY A 192 -8.09 -22.20 18.70
N LYS A 193 -8.70 -23.29 18.16
CA LYS A 193 -8.14 -24.65 18.22
C LYS A 193 -8.02 -25.31 16.85
N LEU A 194 -8.49 -24.66 15.79
CA LEU A 194 -8.41 -25.20 14.44
C LEU A 194 -6.94 -25.38 14.03
N PRO A 195 -6.58 -26.50 13.39
CA PRO A 195 -5.25 -26.68 12.84
C PRO A 195 -4.98 -25.66 11.73
N TRP A 196 -3.71 -25.39 11.50
CA TRP A 196 -3.31 -24.53 10.39
C TRP A 196 -3.66 -25.16 9.05
N PRO A 197 -4.11 -24.36 8.06
CA PRO A 197 -4.43 -24.84 6.72
C PRO A 197 -3.19 -25.23 5.90
N VAL A 198 -2.00 -25.09 6.47
CA VAL A 198 -0.70 -25.51 5.93
C VAL A 198 0.11 -26.22 7.00
N GLU A 199 1.12 -27.00 6.61
CA GLU A 199 1.96 -27.72 7.57
C GLU A 199 2.90 -26.80 8.34
N LYS A 200 3.49 -25.83 7.62
CA LYS A 200 4.36 -24.78 8.18
C LYS A 200 4.07 -23.48 7.44
N GLY A 201 3.98 -22.38 8.15
CA GLY A 201 3.75 -21.08 7.55
C GLY A 201 3.52 -20.00 8.59
N ASP A 202 3.60 -18.76 8.15
CA ASP A 202 3.36 -17.56 8.96
C ASP A 202 2.35 -16.66 8.24
N ILE A 203 1.55 -15.90 9.00
CA ILE A 203 0.62 -14.93 8.44
C ILE A 203 1.41 -13.74 7.90
N SER A 204 1.46 -13.59 6.57
CA SER A 204 2.10 -12.47 5.89
C SER A 204 1.21 -11.22 5.83
N THR A 205 -0.10 -11.42 5.68
CA THR A 205 -1.09 -10.33 5.67
C THR A 205 -2.30 -10.71 6.52
N GLY A 206 -2.65 -9.86 7.47
CA GLY A 206 -3.75 -10.08 8.40
C GLY A 206 -5.13 -9.77 7.81
N PHE A 207 -6.17 -10.04 8.60
CA PHE A 207 -7.57 -9.77 8.29
C PHE A 207 -7.92 -8.28 8.41
N GLY A 208 -8.85 -7.80 7.60
CA GLY A 208 -9.43 -6.47 7.66
C GLY A 208 -8.65 -5.44 6.84
N ARG A 209 -8.76 -4.17 7.21
CA ARG A 209 -8.09 -3.08 6.50
C ARG A 209 -6.58 -3.10 6.78
N GLN A 210 -5.82 -3.26 5.72
CA GLN A 210 -4.37 -3.26 5.75
C GLN A 210 -3.85 -2.04 4.97
N LYS A 211 -2.92 -1.31 5.58
CA LYS A 211 -2.21 -0.22 4.89
C LYS A 211 -1.08 -0.84 4.08
N PHE A 212 -1.01 -0.49 2.82
CA PHE A 212 0.09 -0.93 1.98
C PHE A 212 1.36 -0.17 2.37
N LYS A 213 2.37 -0.87 2.90
CA LYS A 213 3.58 -0.25 3.46
C LYS A 213 4.40 0.50 2.42
N GLU A 214 4.31 0.10 1.17
CA GLU A 214 5.13 0.59 0.06
C GLU A 214 4.54 1.82 -0.65
N VAL A 215 3.23 2.11 -0.45
CA VAL A 215 2.55 3.26 -1.07
C VAL A 215 1.63 3.92 -0.04
N ALA A 216 1.98 5.12 0.36
CA ALA A 216 1.16 5.88 1.31
C ALA A 216 -0.24 6.15 0.75
N GLY A 217 -1.27 5.92 1.58
CA GLY A 217 -2.66 6.20 1.23
C GLY A 217 -3.41 5.07 0.50
N VAL A 218 -2.78 3.90 0.29
CA VAL A 218 -3.45 2.72 -0.25
C VAL A 218 -3.85 1.79 0.88
N GLU A 219 -5.14 1.51 1.00
CA GLU A 219 -5.71 0.53 1.91
C GLU A 219 -6.31 -0.63 1.11
N ILE A 220 -6.01 -1.84 1.52
CA ILE A 220 -6.60 -3.07 0.98
C ILE A 220 -7.44 -3.68 2.09
N ASN A 221 -8.68 -4.06 1.78
CA ASN A 221 -9.53 -4.80 2.71
C ASN A 221 -9.38 -6.29 2.44
N ASN A 222 -8.79 -7.02 3.40
CA ASN A 222 -8.59 -8.47 3.32
C ASN A 222 -9.67 -9.20 4.12
N ASN A 223 -10.50 -10.02 3.46
CA ASN A 223 -11.56 -10.80 4.11
C ASN A 223 -11.06 -12.12 4.73
N GLY A 224 -9.76 -12.38 4.64
CA GLY A 224 -9.09 -13.54 5.21
C GLY A 224 -7.70 -13.21 5.73
N VAL A 225 -6.80 -14.18 5.69
CA VAL A 225 -5.38 -14.02 5.97
C VAL A 225 -4.57 -14.60 4.80
N GLU A 226 -3.42 -13.97 4.52
CA GLU A 226 -2.43 -14.55 3.64
C GLU A 226 -1.42 -15.32 4.48
N ILE A 227 -1.17 -16.56 4.11
CA ILE A 227 -0.24 -17.45 4.83
C ILE A 227 0.90 -17.79 3.89
N SER A 228 2.09 -17.26 4.18
CA SER A 228 3.32 -17.62 3.48
C SER A 228 3.80 -18.99 3.94
N THR A 229 4.19 -19.83 2.98
CA THR A 229 4.64 -21.22 3.23
C THR A 229 5.74 -21.61 2.26
N LEU A 230 6.25 -22.82 2.41
CA LEU A 230 7.30 -23.36 1.55
C LEU A 230 6.75 -23.73 0.17
N ARG A 231 7.59 -23.60 -0.85
CA ARG A 231 7.28 -24.05 -2.20
C ARG A 231 6.86 -25.52 -2.21
N GLY A 232 5.80 -25.85 -2.96
CA GLY A 232 5.26 -27.19 -3.05
C GLY A 232 4.41 -27.64 -1.86
N SER A 233 4.09 -26.73 -0.95
CA SER A 233 3.19 -27.01 0.18
C SER A 233 1.76 -27.27 -0.28
N PHE A 234 1.04 -28.05 0.55
CA PHE A 234 -0.36 -28.37 0.33
C PHE A 234 -1.26 -27.56 1.26
N ALA A 235 -2.37 -27.09 0.73
CA ALA A 235 -3.48 -26.63 1.55
C ALA A 235 -4.18 -27.85 2.16
N ARG A 236 -4.55 -27.76 3.46
CA ARG A 236 -5.21 -28.81 4.22
C ARG A 236 -6.52 -28.32 4.82
N ALA A 237 -7.54 -29.18 4.88
CA ALA A 237 -8.80 -28.86 5.53
C ALA A 237 -8.58 -28.63 7.03
N VAL A 238 -8.99 -27.47 7.53
CA VAL A 238 -8.89 -27.14 8.97
C VAL A 238 -9.94 -27.86 9.82
N PHE A 239 -10.97 -28.41 9.19
CA PHE A 239 -12.02 -29.16 9.87
C PHE A 239 -12.75 -30.07 8.88
N LYS A 240 -13.42 -31.11 9.38
CA LYS A 240 -14.26 -31.98 8.56
C LYS A 240 -15.41 -31.20 7.93
N GLY A 241 -15.73 -31.47 6.67
CA GLY A 241 -16.79 -30.77 5.96
C GLY A 241 -17.06 -31.35 4.59
N LYS A 242 -17.91 -30.66 3.83
CA LYS A 242 -18.26 -30.99 2.46
C LYS A 242 -17.80 -29.87 1.52
N VAL A 243 -17.18 -30.21 0.42
CA VAL A 243 -16.76 -29.24 -0.60
C VAL A 243 -18.00 -28.68 -1.28
N SER A 244 -18.28 -27.39 -1.06
CA SER A 244 -19.40 -26.66 -1.67
C SER A 244 -19.12 -26.25 -3.10
N GLY A 245 -17.85 -25.97 -3.42
CA GLY A 245 -17.46 -25.56 -4.74
C GLY A 245 -15.95 -25.50 -4.95
N VAL A 246 -15.59 -25.68 -6.21
CA VAL A 246 -14.23 -25.46 -6.71
C VAL A 246 -14.33 -24.43 -7.83
N VAL A 247 -13.53 -23.36 -7.77
CA VAL A 247 -13.56 -22.24 -8.72
C VAL A 247 -12.18 -22.01 -9.28
N VAL A 248 -12.13 -21.71 -10.58
CA VAL A 248 -10.92 -21.17 -11.23
C VAL A 248 -11.06 -19.67 -11.32
N ILE A 249 -10.08 -18.94 -10.78
CA ILE A 249 -10.05 -17.48 -10.78
C ILE A 249 -8.92 -17.02 -11.68
N PRO A 250 -9.21 -16.31 -12.77
CA PRO A 250 -8.19 -15.82 -13.68
C PRO A 250 -7.15 -14.98 -12.92
N GLY A 251 -5.87 -15.33 -13.06
CA GLY A 251 -4.75 -14.62 -12.40
C GLY A 251 -4.48 -14.99 -10.92
N MET A 252 -5.40 -15.72 -10.25
CA MET A 252 -5.24 -16.13 -8.84
C MET A 252 -5.23 -17.65 -8.62
N GLY A 253 -5.31 -18.46 -9.70
CA GLY A 253 -5.36 -19.91 -9.59
C GLY A 253 -6.73 -20.44 -9.21
N LYS A 254 -6.78 -21.52 -8.43
CA LYS A 254 -8.01 -22.19 -8.02
C LYS A 254 -8.35 -21.87 -6.58
N ALA A 255 -9.65 -21.93 -6.27
CA ALA A 255 -10.15 -21.84 -4.89
C ALA A 255 -11.09 -23.01 -4.59
N VAL A 256 -11.00 -23.51 -3.36
CA VAL A 256 -11.89 -24.55 -2.82
C VAL A 256 -12.65 -23.98 -1.65
N ILE A 257 -13.95 -24.19 -1.63
CA ILE A 257 -14.84 -23.78 -0.54
C ILE A 257 -15.35 -25.03 0.17
N VAL A 258 -15.11 -25.12 1.46
CA VAL A 258 -15.58 -26.25 2.29
C VAL A 258 -16.61 -25.75 3.29
N ARG A 259 -17.74 -26.44 3.38
CA ARG A 259 -18.83 -26.14 4.29
C ARG A 259 -18.77 -26.98 5.57
N HIS A 260 -18.98 -26.30 6.69
CA HIS A 260 -19.00 -26.85 8.04
C HIS A 260 -20.28 -26.46 8.78
N GLY A 261 -21.43 -26.78 8.21
CA GLY A 261 -22.73 -26.24 8.64
C GLY A 261 -22.90 -24.79 8.18
N SER A 262 -23.17 -23.85 9.09
CA SER A 262 -23.27 -22.40 8.76
C SER A 262 -21.90 -21.76 8.47
N TYR A 263 -20.81 -22.43 8.79
CA TYR A 263 -19.48 -21.92 8.52
C TYR A 263 -18.93 -22.42 7.20
N LEU A 264 -18.12 -21.59 6.58
CA LEU A 264 -17.39 -21.88 5.35
C LEU A 264 -15.93 -21.56 5.54
N THR A 265 -15.06 -22.40 5.00
CA THR A 265 -13.64 -22.10 4.85
C THR A 265 -13.30 -22.02 3.36
N VAL A 266 -12.51 -21.03 2.99
CA VAL A 266 -12.07 -20.79 1.61
C VAL A 266 -10.56 -20.91 1.56
N TYR A 267 -10.11 -21.73 0.61
CA TYR A 267 -8.69 -21.97 0.33
C TYR A 267 -8.44 -21.51 -1.11
N SER A 268 -7.77 -20.41 -1.31
CA SER A 268 -7.49 -19.86 -2.64
C SER A 268 -6.00 -19.65 -2.90
N LYS A 269 -5.64 -19.28 -4.12
CA LYS A 269 -4.28 -19.31 -4.65
C LYS A 269 -3.74 -20.75 -4.75
N LEU A 270 -4.61 -21.70 -5.11
CA LEU A 270 -4.20 -23.06 -5.37
C LEU A 270 -3.79 -23.22 -6.83
N GLN A 271 -2.68 -23.91 -7.06
CA GLN A 271 -2.23 -24.31 -8.40
C GLN A 271 -3.11 -25.46 -8.93
N GLU A 272 -3.31 -26.48 -8.07
CA GLU A 272 -4.15 -27.64 -8.37
C GLU A 272 -5.03 -27.98 -7.18
N THR A 273 -6.18 -28.60 -7.46
CA THR A 273 -7.12 -29.09 -6.45
C THR A 273 -7.13 -30.61 -6.45
N MET A 274 -7.16 -31.20 -5.27
CA MET A 274 -7.20 -32.66 -5.04
C MET A 274 -8.60 -33.13 -4.66
N VAL A 275 -9.56 -32.22 -4.64
CA VAL A 275 -10.96 -32.49 -4.28
C VAL A 275 -11.89 -31.85 -5.31
N GLN A 276 -13.11 -32.37 -5.38
CA GLN A 276 -14.18 -31.92 -6.28
C GLN A 276 -15.39 -31.46 -5.47
N THR A 277 -16.26 -30.68 -6.11
CA THR A 277 -17.53 -30.25 -5.51
C THR A 277 -18.38 -31.47 -5.12
N GLY A 278 -18.81 -31.48 -3.86
CA GLY A 278 -19.58 -32.59 -3.29
C GLY A 278 -18.79 -33.56 -2.43
N ASP A 279 -17.45 -33.56 -2.52
CA ASP A 279 -16.60 -34.44 -1.74
C ASP A 279 -16.70 -34.12 -0.24
N GLU A 280 -16.64 -35.17 0.59
CA GLU A 280 -16.44 -35.04 2.04
C GLU A 280 -14.95 -35.01 2.34
N VAL A 281 -14.53 -34.03 3.13
CA VAL A 281 -13.15 -33.88 3.58
C VAL A 281 -13.04 -34.07 5.09
N LYS A 282 -11.92 -34.71 5.52
CA LYS A 282 -11.57 -34.85 6.93
C LYS A 282 -10.61 -33.74 7.32
N GLU A 283 -10.55 -33.44 8.62
CA GLU A 283 -9.54 -32.56 9.18
C GLU A 283 -8.12 -33.02 8.79
N GLY A 284 -7.25 -32.09 8.40
CA GLY A 284 -5.89 -32.36 7.95
C GLY A 284 -5.78 -32.93 6.54
N GLN A 285 -6.89 -33.26 5.86
CA GLN A 285 -6.87 -33.80 4.48
C GLN A 285 -6.33 -32.75 3.50
N LYS A 286 -5.45 -33.18 2.58
CA LYS A 286 -4.94 -32.34 1.49
C LYS A 286 -6.06 -31.94 0.55
N ILE A 287 -6.19 -30.64 0.28
CA ILE A 287 -7.20 -30.05 -0.61
C ILE A 287 -6.63 -29.73 -1.98
N GLY A 288 -5.37 -29.28 -2.00
CA GLY A 288 -4.69 -28.89 -3.24
C GLY A 288 -3.27 -28.41 -2.98
N THR A 289 -2.52 -28.19 -4.05
CA THR A 289 -1.19 -27.59 -4.03
C THR A 289 -1.30 -26.08 -4.06
N ILE A 290 -0.49 -25.40 -3.24
CA ILE A 290 -0.46 -23.94 -3.18
C ILE A 290 0.37 -23.40 -4.34
N ALA A 291 -0.14 -22.37 -5.01
CA ALA A 291 0.58 -21.73 -6.10
C ALA A 291 1.81 -20.99 -5.54
N THR A 292 2.91 -21.08 -6.28
CA THR A 292 4.15 -20.37 -5.98
C THR A 292 4.23 -19.16 -6.91
N ASP A 293 4.53 -18.00 -6.39
CA ASP A 293 4.84 -16.81 -7.18
C ASP A 293 6.23 -16.98 -7.80
N ASP A 294 6.33 -17.01 -9.12
CA ASP A 294 7.58 -17.24 -9.84
C ASP A 294 8.60 -16.12 -9.64
N ALA A 295 8.16 -14.90 -9.34
CA ALA A 295 9.04 -13.76 -9.18
C ALA A 295 9.69 -13.73 -7.79
N SER A 296 8.93 -14.06 -6.74
CA SER A 296 9.41 -14.06 -5.35
C SER A 296 9.85 -15.44 -4.86
N GLY A 297 9.43 -16.51 -5.54
CA GLY A 297 9.65 -17.90 -5.10
C GLY A 297 8.84 -18.30 -3.86
N VAL A 298 7.95 -17.44 -3.38
CA VAL A 298 7.15 -17.67 -2.18
C VAL A 298 5.82 -18.32 -2.56
N ALA A 299 5.44 -19.38 -1.83
CA ALA A 299 4.10 -19.94 -1.90
C ALA A 299 3.20 -19.26 -0.86
N GLU A 300 2.01 -18.82 -1.28
CA GLU A 300 1.11 -18.08 -0.43
C GLU A 300 -0.32 -18.59 -0.57
N LEU A 301 -0.92 -18.99 0.57
CA LEU A 301 -2.32 -19.41 0.65
C LEU A 301 -3.17 -18.24 1.15
N HIS A 302 -4.21 -17.87 0.40
CA HIS A 302 -5.25 -17.01 0.95
C HIS A 302 -6.32 -17.89 1.62
N PHE A 303 -6.54 -17.67 2.91
CA PHE A 303 -7.45 -18.45 3.74
C PHE A 303 -8.51 -17.57 4.38
N GLU A 304 -9.79 -17.93 4.17
CA GLU A 304 -10.93 -17.23 4.78
C GLU A 304 -11.74 -18.18 5.67
N ILE A 305 -12.31 -17.64 6.73
CA ILE A 305 -13.40 -18.26 7.50
C ILE A 305 -14.59 -17.34 7.40
N ARG A 306 -15.77 -17.90 7.09
CA ARG A 306 -17.00 -17.13 6.96
C ARG A 306 -18.11 -17.80 7.80
N ASN A 307 -18.97 -16.98 8.36
CA ASN A 307 -20.27 -17.45 8.86
C ASN A 307 -21.33 -17.01 7.85
N GLU A 308 -21.83 -17.96 7.06
CA GLU A 308 -22.62 -17.67 5.87
C GLU A 308 -21.92 -16.67 4.94
N GLN A 309 -22.43 -15.44 4.82
CA GLN A 309 -21.86 -14.40 3.96
C GLN A 309 -20.85 -13.50 4.67
N THR A 310 -20.78 -13.54 6.01
CA THR A 310 -19.94 -12.64 6.80
C THR A 310 -18.55 -13.21 6.97
N PRO A 311 -17.49 -12.53 6.52
CA PRO A 311 -16.11 -12.93 6.77
C PRO A 311 -15.74 -12.73 8.24
N LEU A 312 -14.97 -13.66 8.78
CA LEU A 312 -14.49 -13.69 10.15
C LEU A 312 -12.95 -13.69 10.12
N ASP A 313 -12.34 -13.08 11.14
CA ASP A 313 -10.88 -13.05 11.29
C ASP A 313 -10.31 -14.46 11.56
N PRO A 314 -9.62 -15.10 10.58
CA PRO A 314 -9.13 -16.45 10.74
C PRO A 314 -8.06 -16.61 11.83
N SER A 315 -7.31 -15.55 12.13
CA SER A 315 -6.26 -15.59 13.17
C SER A 315 -6.80 -15.93 14.55
N LYS A 316 -8.09 -15.61 14.80
CA LYS A 316 -8.78 -15.92 16.06
C LYS A 316 -9.32 -17.34 16.12
N TRP A 317 -9.26 -18.08 15.03
CA TRP A 317 -9.77 -19.46 14.92
C TRP A 317 -8.67 -20.50 14.89
N LEU A 318 -7.54 -20.14 14.31
CA LEU A 318 -6.39 -21.01 14.21
C LEU A 318 -5.71 -21.16 15.59
N HIS A 319 -5.15 -22.33 15.84
CA HIS A 319 -4.42 -22.65 17.06
C HIS A 319 -3.21 -21.72 17.22
N SER A 320 -3.07 -21.11 18.41
CA SER A 320 -2.00 -20.13 18.72
C SER A 320 -0.64 -20.75 19.04
N GLY A 321 -0.48 -22.07 18.98
CA GLY A 321 0.75 -22.76 19.28
C GLY A 321 1.62 -22.94 18.03
N LYS A 322 2.85 -22.44 18.12
CA LYS A 322 3.94 -22.82 17.21
C LYS A 322 4.38 -24.25 17.50
#